data_c55031fa60e720015a47f75df968f72c
#
_entry.id   c55031fa60e720015a47f75df968f72c
#
_cell.length_a   1.000
_cell.length_b   1.000
_cell.length_c   1.000
_cell.angle_alpha   90.00
_cell.angle_beta   90.00
_cell.angle_gamma   90.00
#
_symmetry.space_group_name_H-M   'P 1'
#
loop_
_entity.id
_entity.type
_entity.pdbx_description
1 polymer ?
#
loop_
_entity_poly.entity_id
_entity_poly.type
_entity_poly.pdbx_seq_one_letter_code
_entity_poly.pdbx_strand_id
1 'polypeptide(L)'
;ESQGGGFDIVIANPPYVSHDKIKEKAEIKSRYLSYEPFADIYCYFIERAINLQNEQGLLCYITSNSYLRAAYGKFLRKLLKEKNYLLNIINIEDSQVFDSAIVNVAILISASRAHLKRPNCHVVNSPYNGHISFEQFVQKEGFNYSQDVFSDKPWSLSTPELFLIQKKIESNNKTLEQLVTKIRLGLATGHNEAFIISEAKKRELCRLQASNEEIIKPILRGRDIARFNYTLPALHILLAKNGINVKKDYPHIYKHFESYGESFKKRGARGQHWTNLRACSFFDDFKEEKIIWIELADVGRFALCREEVYLLNSAYFLLPPKGIDAKYLLGLLNSTVIRFYLGLIAETSGMGTSRWINNFVKEFPIPLPSSEHRAVVITLVDQILATKQKDPVIDISD
;
A
#
# COMPACT_ATOMS: atom_id res chain seq x y z
N GLU A 1 0.15 42.77 15.84
CA GLU A 1 -1.29 42.77 15.51
C GLU A 1 -1.66 44.13 14.92
N SER A 2 -1.15 44.42 13.76
CA SER A 2 -1.41 45.67 13.05
C SER A 2 -1.86 45.34 11.63
N GLN A 3 -3.10 45.73 11.33
CA GLN A 3 -3.60 46.00 9.99
C GLN A 3 -3.39 44.92 8.92
N GLY A 4 -4.36 44.02 8.78
CA GLY A 4 -4.37 42.98 7.73
C GLY A 4 -3.46 41.83 8.10
N GLY A 5 -3.83 41.05 9.12
CA GLY A 5 -3.00 40.04 9.77
C GLY A 5 -2.47 38.93 8.87
N GLY A 6 -1.16 38.67 8.95
CA GLY A 6 -0.47 37.58 8.29
C GLY A 6 0.87 38.01 7.70
N PHE A 7 1.60 37.01 7.21
CA PHE A 7 2.94 37.19 6.63
C PHE A 7 2.88 37.14 5.09
N ASP A 8 3.71 37.98 4.45
CA ASP A 8 3.90 38.00 3.00
C ASP A 8 4.61 36.71 2.52
N ILE A 9 5.55 36.20 3.34
CA ILE A 9 6.32 34.99 3.04
C ILE A 9 6.44 34.13 4.29
N VAL A 10 6.08 32.87 4.17
CA VAL A 10 6.29 31.82 5.19
C VAL A 10 7.21 30.76 4.60
N ILE A 11 8.46 30.72 5.09
CA ILE A 11 9.47 29.79 4.61
C ILE A 11 9.97 28.91 5.75
N ALA A 12 10.09 27.57 5.52
CA ALA A 12 10.66 26.66 6.52
C ALA A 12 11.17 25.35 5.92
N ASN A 13 12.06 24.74 6.71
CA ASN A 13 12.38 23.33 6.69
C ASN A 13 11.87 22.74 8.03
N PRO A 14 10.63 22.26 8.12
CA PRO A 14 10.06 21.76 9.35
C PRO A 14 10.70 20.45 9.77
N PRO A 15 10.65 20.06 11.05
CA PRO A 15 11.23 18.82 11.54
C PRO A 15 10.56 17.59 10.91
N TYR A 16 11.37 16.58 10.59
CA TYR A 16 10.91 15.27 10.05
C TYR A 16 10.64 14.29 11.20
N VAL A 17 9.59 14.55 12.00
CA VAL A 17 9.16 13.69 13.09
C VAL A 17 8.02 12.80 12.64
N SER A 18 8.26 11.50 12.65
CA SER A 18 7.27 10.49 12.27
C SER A 18 6.10 10.43 13.27
N HIS A 19 4.93 10.09 12.78
CA HIS A 19 3.66 10.03 13.53
C HIS A 19 3.70 9.17 14.79
N ASP A 20 4.54 8.14 14.85
CA ASP A 20 4.69 7.24 16.01
C ASP A 20 5.41 7.93 17.19
N LYS A 21 6.20 8.97 16.91
CA LYS A 21 6.93 9.77 17.90
C LYS A 21 6.13 10.97 18.41
N ILE A 22 4.99 11.28 17.81
CA ILE A 22 4.12 12.39 18.22
C ILE A 22 3.27 11.94 19.40
N LYS A 23 3.43 12.59 20.56
CA LYS A 23 2.72 12.28 21.82
C LYS A 23 1.39 13.01 21.92
N GLU A 24 1.31 14.24 21.41
CA GLU A 24 0.23 15.20 21.58
C GLU A 24 -0.90 15.04 20.54
N LYS A 25 -1.16 13.80 20.09
CA LYS A 25 -2.13 13.53 18.99
C LYS A 25 -3.54 14.05 19.26
N ALA A 26 -4.00 14.02 20.50
CA ALA A 26 -5.34 14.52 20.86
C ALA A 26 -5.45 16.03 20.68
N GLU A 27 -4.41 16.78 21.07
CA GLU A 27 -4.34 18.22 20.92
C GLU A 27 -4.24 18.64 19.45
N ILE A 28 -3.38 17.96 18.68
CA ILE A 28 -3.23 18.19 17.24
C ILE A 28 -4.57 17.93 16.53
N LYS A 29 -5.27 16.84 16.86
CA LYS A 29 -6.58 16.53 16.30
C LYS A 29 -7.62 17.62 16.54
N SER A 30 -7.57 18.30 17.68
CA SER A 30 -8.51 19.38 17.98
C SER A 30 -8.22 20.69 17.27
N ARG A 31 -6.97 20.88 16.77
CA ARG A 31 -6.48 22.17 16.25
C ARG A 31 -6.29 22.18 14.73
N TYR A 32 -6.06 21.01 14.10
CA TYR A 32 -5.67 20.93 12.69
C TYR A 32 -6.65 20.14 11.84
N LEU A 33 -7.07 20.75 10.73
CA LEU A 33 -7.97 20.12 9.75
C LEU A 33 -7.27 19.01 8.94
N SER A 34 -5.94 19.12 8.80
CA SER A 34 -5.11 18.10 8.13
C SER A 34 -4.79 16.89 8.99
N TYR A 35 -5.38 16.79 10.20
CA TYR A 35 -5.09 15.69 11.11
C TYR A 35 -5.46 14.34 10.51
N GLU A 36 -4.47 13.45 10.53
CA GLU A 36 -4.61 12.01 10.29
C GLU A 36 -3.72 11.25 11.29
N PRO A 37 -4.14 10.09 11.83
CA PRO A 37 -3.39 9.35 12.84
C PRO A 37 -1.98 8.95 12.43
N PHE A 38 -1.73 8.82 11.13
CA PHE A 38 -0.46 8.42 10.53
C PHE A 38 0.29 9.56 9.85
N ALA A 39 -0.20 10.81 9.98
CA ALA A 39 0.46 11.97 9.39
C ALA A 39 1.66 12.40 10.23
N ASP A 40 2.78 12.63 9.56
CA ASP A 40 3.99 13.15 10.17
C ASP A 40 3.83 14.64 10.52
N ILE A 41 4.64 15.14 11.44
CA ILE A 41 4.47 16.47 12.05
C ILE A 41 4.51 17.61 11.03
N TYR A 42 5.27 17.48 9.95
CA TYR A 42 5.40 18.51 8.93
C TYR A 42 4.07 18.87 8.23
N CYS A 43 3.10 17.94 8.21
CA CYS A 43 1.77 18.20 7.66
C CYS A 43 1.06 19.35 8.42
N TYR A 44 1.21 19.36 9.74
CA TYR A 44 0.62 20.41 10.59
C TYR A 44 1.38 21.73 10.49
N PHE A 45 2.68 21.67 10.22
CA PHE A 45 3.48 22.87 9.94
C PHE A 45 3.03 23.54 8.64
N ILE A 46 2.71 22.78 7.59
CA ILE A 46 2.18 23.32 6.33
C ILE A 46 0.82 23.97 6.56
N GLU A 47 -0.11 23.30 7.27
CA GLU A 47 -1.40 23.91 7.61
C GLU A 47 -1.23 25.19 8.44
N ARG A 48 -0.34 25.17 9.43
CA ARG A 48 -0.05 26.37 10.23
C ARG A 48 0.48 27.51 9.36
N ALA A 49 1.36 27.21 8.41
CA ALA A 49 1.89 28.19 7.48
C ALA A 49 0.81 28.82 6.59
N ILE A 50 -0.11 27.99 6.07
CA ILE A 50 -1.28 28.49 5.31
C ILE A 50 -2.10 29.49 6.16
N ASN A 51 -2.31 29.17 7.43
CA ASN A 51 -3.07 30.03 8.36
C ASN A 51 -2.30 31.28 8.79
N LEU A 52 -0.98 31.35 8.60
CA LEU A 52 -0.13 32.48 8.90
C LEU A 52 0.05 33.44 7.71
N GLN A 53 -0.29 33.03 6.49
CA GLN A 53 -0.22 33.87 5.30
C GLN A 53 -1.25 34.98 5.35
N ASN A 54 -0.89 36.17 4.84
CA ASN A 54 -1.86 37.18 4.46
C ASN A 54 -2.50 36.85 3.09
N GLU A 55 -3.40 37.68 2.61
CA GLU A 55 -4.10 37.47 1.33
C GLU A 55 -3.15 37.45 0.12
N GLN A 56 -1.97 38.02 0.22
CA GLN A 56 -0.93 38.06 -0.82
C GLN A 56 0.23 37.09 -0.50
N GLY A 57 0.11 36.32 0.56
CA GLY A 57 1.18 35.52 1.13
C GLY A 57 1.64 34.35 0.27
N LEU A 58 2.95 34.13 0.30
CA LEU A 58 3.62 32.96 -0.30
C LEU A 58 4.05 32.00 0.80
N LEU A 59 3.98 30.71 0.49
CA LEU A 59 4.53 29.61 1.29
C LEU A 59 5.64 28.95 0.50
N CYS A 60 6.79 28.69 1.13
CA CYS A 60 7.89 27.94 0.54
C CYS A 60 8.45 26.96 1.57
N TYR A 61 8.18 25.68 1.38
CA TYR A 61 8.59 24.62 2.32
C TYR A 61 9.37 23.52 1.61
N ILE A 62 10.45 23.06 2.25
CA ILE A 62 11.09 21.78 1.91
C ILE A 62 10.68 20.75 2.95
N THR A 63 10.08 19.63 2.51
CA THR A 63 9.53 18.61 3.42
C THR A 63 9.73 17.21 2.83
N SER A 64 9.41 16.16 3.59
CA SER A 64 9.20 14.84 3.01
C SER A 64 8.14 14.91 1.90
N ASN A 65 8.37 14.18 0.81
CA ASN A 65 7.44 14.11 -0.31
C ASN A 65 6.26 13.16 -0.08
N SER A 66 6.25 12.41 1.03
CA SER A 66 5.27 11.34 1.27
C SER A 66 3.81 11.85 1.25
N TYR A 67 3.54 13.10 1.69
CA TYR A 67 2.19 13.67 1.65
C TYR A 67 1.62 13.79 0.22
N LEU A 68 2.47 13.80 -0.80
CA LEU A 68 2.02 13.86 -2.20
C LEU A 68 1.23 12.61 -2.60
N ARG A 69 1.62 11.44 -2.09
CA ARG A 69 1.05 10.14 -2.47
C ARG A 69 0.37 9.39 -1.33
N ALA A 70 0.92 9.45 -0.10
CA ALA A 70 0.42 8.70 1.04
C ALA A 70 -1.05 9.02 1.38
N ALA A 71 -1.76 8.01 1.90
CA ALA A 71 -3.17 8.14 2.30
C ALA A 71 -3.37 9.24 3.35
N TYR A 72 -2.46 9.36 4.33
CA TYR A 72 -2.54 10.37 5.38
C TYR A 72 -2.42 11.82 4.86
N GLY A 73 -1.85 12.02 3.66
CA GLY A 73 -1.77 13.34 3.02
C GLY A 73 -3.10 13.87 2.48
N LYS A 74 -4.19 13.07 2.48
CA LYS A 74 -5.47 13.42 1.87
C LYS A 74 -6.01 14.79 2.31
N PHE A 75 -6.12 15.02 3.61
CA PHE A 75 -6.66 16.27 4.12
C PHE A 75 -5.72 17.45 3.90
N LEU A 76 -4.41 17.25 3.96
CA LEU A 76 -3.43 18.30 3.62
C LEU A 76 -3.54 18.67 2.13
N ARG A 77 -3.60 17.69 1.21
CA ARG A 77 -3.79 17.96 -0.23
C ARG A 77 -5.10 18.71 -0.49
N LYS A 78 -6.18 18.32 0.20
CA LYS A 78 -7.47 19.04 0.13
C LYS A 78 -7.32 20.48 0.58
N LEU A 79 -6.69 20.72 1.72
CA LEU A 79 -6.49 22.05 2.29
C LEU A 79 -5.64 22.95 1.36
N LEU A 80 -4.53 22.42 0.84
CA LEU A 80 -3.69 23.12 -0.13
C LEU A 80 -4.49 23.51 -1.38
N LYS A 81 -5.30 22.59 -1.91
CA LYS A 81 -6.17 22.90 -3.05
C LYS A 81 -7.22 23.96 -2.76
N GLU A 82 -7.81 23.97 -1.57
CA GLU A 82 -8.91 24.87 -1.22
C GLU A 82 -8.43 26.28 -0.84
N LYS A 83 -7.28 26.38 -0.20
CA LYS A 83 -6.77 27.63 0.37
C LYS A 83 -5.72 28.32 -0.50
N ASN A 84 -4.92 27.54 -1.24
CA ASN A 84 -3.78 28.04 -2.00
C ASN A 84 -3.87 27.71 -3.49
N TYR A 85 -3.17 28.46 -4.31
CA TYR A 85 -2.71 28.04 -5.64
C TYR A 85 -1.31 27.46 -5.50
N LEU A 86 -1.12 26.27 -6.04
CA LEU A 86 0.20 25.63 -6.12
C LEU A 86 0.99 26.31 -7.24
N LEU A 87 2.14 26.86 -6.93
CA LEU A 87 3.01 27.53 -7.91
C LEU A 87 4.09 26.56 -8.40
N ASN A 88 4.78 25.92 -7.46
CA ASN A 88 5.82 24.92 -7.77
C ASN A 88 5.69 23.71 -6.85
N ILE A 89 5.87 22.53 -7.42
CA ILE A 89 6.12 21.29 -6.70
C ILE A 89 7.37 20.67 -7.31
N ILE A 90 8.48 20.70 -6.57
CA ILE A 90 9.76 20.15 -7.04
C ILE A 90 10.04 18.91 -6.19
N ASN A 91 9.69 17.73 -6.73
CA ASN A 91 9.94 16.44 -6.12
C ASN A 91 11.28 15.90 -6.62
N ILE A 92 12.26 15.82 -5.72
CA ILE A 92 13.63 15.36 -6.00
C ILE A 92 13.89 14.03 -5.30
N GLU A 93 13.00 13.08 -5.58
CA GLU A 93 13.08 11.71 -5.11
C GLU A 93 14.40 11.07 -5.56
N ASP A 94 14.95 10.16 -4.77
CA ASP A 94 16.23 9.49 -5.02
C ASP A 94 17.47 10.41 -5.11
N SER A 95 17.35 11.64 -4.64
CA SER A 95 18.46 12.59 -4.55
C SER A 95 19.00 12.65 -3.12
N GLN A 96 20.32 12.67 -2.97
CA GLN A 96 20.95 12.89 -1.68
C GLN A 96 21.00 14.39 -1.38
N VAL A 97 19.93 14.91 -0.77
CA VAL A 97 19.80 16.35 -0.43
C VAL A 97 20.43 16.66 0.92
N PHE A 98 20.51 15.69 1.83
CA PHE A 98 21.07 15.84 3.17
C PHE A 98 22.17 14.83 3.43
N ASP A 99 23.27 15.26 4.03
CA ASP A 99 24.45 14.41 4.32
C ASP A 99 24.15 13.27 5.30
N SER A 100 23.13 13.42 6.16
CA SER A 100 22.87 12.54 7.30
C SER A 100 21.59 11.68 7.21
N ALA A 101 20.75 11.86 6.17
CA ALA A 101 19.49 11.13 6.06
C ALA A 101 19.10 10.90 4.60
N ILE A 102 18.75 9.66 4.26
CA ILE A 102 18.09 9.32 3.00
C ILE A 102 16.60 9.64 3.20
N VAL A 103 16.19 10.86 2.87
CA VAL A 103 14.80 11.29 2.90
C VAL A 103 14.42 11.82 1.53
N ASN A 104 13.41 11.23 0.93
CA ASN A 104 12.82 11.76 -0.29
C ASN A 104 12.11 13.08 0.03
N VAL A 105 12.54 14.16 -0.61
CA VAL A 105 12.05 15.51 -0.32
C VAL A 105 11.32 16.13 -1.50
N ALA A 106 10.39 17.04 -1.18
CA ALA A 106 9.75 17.92 -2.12
C ALA A 106 9.81 19.36 -1.63
N ILE A 107 10.05 20.30 -2.57
CA ILE A 107 9.88 21.73 -2.33
C ILE A 107 8.49 22.12 -2.81
N LEU A 108 7.69 22.68 -1.91
CA LEU A 108 6.36 23.18 -2.17
C LEU A 108 6.40 24.71 -2.14
N ILE A 109 6.01 25.35 -3.26
CA ILE A 109 5.76 26.78 -3.30
C ILE A 109 4.28 26.99 -3.64
N SER A 110 3.57 27.75 -2.80
CA SER A 110 2.16 28.06 -3.02
C SER A 110 1.83 29.48 -2.60
N ALA A 111 0.77 30.05 -3.17
CA ALA A 111 0.28 31.37 -2.87
C ALA A 111 -1.16 31.33 -2.36
N SER A 112 -1.54 32.26 -1.48
CA SER A 112 -2.93 32.46 -1.10
C SER A 112 -3.82 32.68 -2.33
N ARG A 113 -5.01 32.10 -2.36
CA ARG A 113 -5.94 32.22 -3.50
C ARG A 113 -6.50 33.61 -3.70
N ALA A 114 -6.48 34.46 -2.69
CA ALA A 114 -7.02 35.79 -2.77
C ALA A 114 -6.24 36.70 -3.74
N HIS A 115 -4.98 36.38 -4.01
CA HIS A 115 -4.04 37.28 -4.70
C HIS A 115 -3.90 37.06 -6.21
N LEU A 116 -4.06 35.83 -6.72
CA LEU A 116 -3.65 35.50 -8.08
C LEU A 116 -4.84 35.11 -8.96
N LYS A 117 -4.79 35.49 -10.25
CA LYS A 117 -5.51 34.78 -11.29
C LYS A 117 -4.93 33.35 -11.32
N ARG A 118 -5.81 32.35 -11.36
CA ARG A 118 -5.49 30.93 -11.32
C ARG A 118 -4.25 30.59 -12.18
N PRO A 119 -3.06 30.40 -11.57
CA PRO A 119 -1.82 30.11 -12.31
C PRO A 119 -1.73 28.62 -12.67
N ASN A 120 -0.86 28.28 -13.61
CA ASN A 120 -0.40 26.89 -13.72
C ASN A 120 0.60 26.59 -12.58
N CYS A 121 0.66 25.34 -12.17
CA CYS A 121 1.67 24.82 -11.26
C CYS A 121 2.84 24.28 -12.08
N HIS A 122 4.04 24.73 -11.80
CA HIS A 122 5.25 24.17 -12.38
C HIS A 122 5.70 22.98 -11.55
N VAL A 123 5.80 21.80 -12.18
CA VAL A 123 6.10 20.54 -11.50
C VAL A 123 7.40 19.96 -12.01
N VAL A 124 8.29 19.58 -11.11
CA VAL A 124 9.48 18.79 -11.38
C VAL A 124 9.34 17.47 -10.62
N ASN A 125 9.58 16.35 -11.29
CA ASN A 125 9.57 15.03 -10.67
C ASN A 125 10.71 14.19 -11.25
N SER A 126 11.93 14.51 -10.83
CA SER A 126 13.17 13.94 -11.35
C SER A 126 14.27 14.01 -10.30
N PRO A 127 15.21 13.05 -10.23
CA PRO A 127 16.34 13.12 -9.33
C PRO A 127 17.29 14.26 -9.72
N TYR A 128 17.73 15.02 -8.73
CA TYR A 128 18.74 16.07 -8.90
C TYR A 128 20.12 15.56 -8.53
N ASN A 129 21.05 15.60 -9.47
CA ASN A 129 22.42 15.07 -9.32
C ASN A 129 23.52 16.13 -9.17
N GLY A 130 23.16 17.40 -9.18
CA GLY A 130 24.12 18.50 -9.01
C GLY A 130 25.01 18.84 -10.23
N HIS A 131 24.83 18.17 -11.38
CA HIS A 131 25.65 18.43 -12.57
C HIS A 131 25.36 19.76 -13.25
N ILE A 132 24.19 20.33 -13.04
CA ILE A 132 23.77 21.67 -13.51
C ILE A 132 23.25 22.47 -12.32
N SER A 133 23.11 23.78 -12.46
CA SER A 133 22.53 24.60 -11.40
C SER A 133 21.08 24.15 -11.10
N PHE A 134 20.62 24.34 -9.86
CA PHE A 134 19.26 23.95 -9.47
C PHE A 134 18.21 24.67 -10.32
N GLU A 135 18.43 25.93 -10.65
CA GLU A 135 17.56 26.70 -11.52
C GLU A 135 17.47 26.07 -12.92
N GLN A 136 18.62 25.75 -13.55
CA GLN A 136 18.65 25.08 -14.84
C GLN A 136 17.96 23.71 -14.80
N PHE A 137 18.15 22.97 -13.72
CA PHE A 137 17.47 21.69 -13.51
C PHE A 137 15.95 21.88 -13.47
N VAL A 138 15.46 22.83 -12.68
CA VAL A 138 14.02 23.09 -12.57
C VAL A 138 13.42 23.51 -13.91
N GLN A 139 14.11 24.35 -14.68
CA GLN A 139 13.66 24.77 -16.01
C GLN A 139 13.65 23.64 -17.02
N LYS A 140 14.66 22.76 -17.01
CA LYS A 140 14.83 21.68 -17.96
C LYS A 140 13.88 20.51 -17.72
N GLU A 141 13.75 20.09 -16.47
CA GLU A 141 12.98 18.90 -16.09
C GLU A 141 11.51 19.22 -15.76
N GLY A 142 11.17 20.51 -15.71
CA GLY A 142 9.86 20.94 -15.27
C GLY A 142 8.82 20.99 -16.40
N PHE A 143 7.57 20.79 -16.01
CA PHE A 143 6.37 20.92 -16.86
C PHE A 143 5.24 21.59 -16.10
N ASN A 144 4.22 22.09 -16.82
CA ASN A 144 3.14 22.86 -16.23
C ASN A 144 1.85 22.05 -16.13
N TYR A 145 1.22 22.08 -14.95
CA TYR A 145 -0.10 21.53 -14.72
C TYR A 145 -1.13 22.63 -14.44
N SER A 146 -2.36 22.44 -14.95
CA SER A 146 -3.51 23.20 -14.48
C SER A 146 -3.81 22.84 -13.01
N GLN A 147 -4.30 23.83 -12.23
CA GLN A 147 -4.74 23.62 -10.85
C GLN A 147 -5.84 22.55 -10.71
N ASP A 148 -6.57 22.24 -11.78
CA ASP A 148 -7.64 21.23 -11.79
C ASP A 148 -7.14 19.80 -11.61
N VAL A 149 -5.87 19.56 -11.92
CA VAL A 149 -5.24 18.25 -11.78
C VAL A 149 -5.11 17.86 -10.30
N PHE A 150 -4.91 18.85 -9.44
CA PHE A 150 -4.72 18.62 -8.01
C PHE A 150 -6.05 18.39 -7.29
N SER A 151 -6.13 17.32 -6.52
CA SER A 151 -7.31 16.92 -5.73
C SER A 151 -6.87 16.42 -4.35
N ASP A 152 -7.78 15.88 -3.57
CA ASP A 152 -7.47 15.17 -2.33
C ASP A 152 -6.84 13.78 -2.57
N LYS A 153 -6.94 13.25 -3.81
CA LYS A 153 -6.29 11.99 -4.23
C LYS A 153 -4.76 12.15 -4.29
N PRO A 154 -4.01 11.04 -4.30
CA PRO A 154 -2.57 11.07 -4.53
C PRO A 154 -2.19 11.85 -5.79
N TRP A 155 -1.12 12.65 -5.70
CA TRP A 155 -0.58 13.40 -6.82
C TRP A 155 0.59 12.62 -7.44
N SER A 156 0.37 12.04 -8.63
CA SER A 156 1.40 11.24 -9.30
C SER A 156 2.56 12.06 -9.86
N LEU A 157 2.38 13.37 -10.06
CA LEU A 157 3.40 14.30 -10.61
C LEU A 157 4.10 13.74 -11.88
N SER A 158 3.41 12.94 -12.67
CA SER A 158 3.93 12.39 -13.93
C SER A 158 3.96 13.45 -15.03
N THR A 159 4.65 13.19 -16.15
CA THR A 159 4.61 14.14 -17.28
C THR A 159 3.17 14.30 -17.83
N PRO A 160 2.87 15.38 -18.57
CA PRO A 160 1.52 15.59 -19.14
C PRO A 160 1.06 14.40 -19.99
N GLU A 161 1.94 13.75 -20.74
CA GLU A 161 1.63 12.58 -21.58
C GLU A 161 1.25 11.38 -20.71
N LEU A 162 2.02 11.09 -19.67
CA LEU A 162 1.73 10.01 -18.72
C LEU A 162 0.44 10.28 -17.95
N PHE A 163 0.18 11.54 -17.60
CA PHE A 163 -1.07 11.94 -16.96
C PHE A 163 -2.28 11.68 -17.88
N LEU A 164 -2.18 11.97 -19.19
CA LEU A 164 -3.24 11.67 -20.16
C LEU A 164 -3.47 10.16 -20.27
N ILE A 165 -2.40 9.36 -20.28
CA ILE A 165 -2.50 7.90 -20.27
C ILE A 165 -3.18 7.42 -19.00
N GLN A 166 -2.77 7.95 -17.82
CA GLN A 166 -3.41 7.64 -16.54
C GLN A 166 -4.92 7.95 -16.59
N LYS A 167 -5.31 9.12 -17.08
CA LYS A 167 -6.71 9.51 -17.22
C LYS A 167 -7.48 8.59 -18.17
N LYS A 168 -6.86 8.14 -19.25
CA LYS A 168 -7.46 7.17 -20.18
C LYS A 168 -7.67 5.81 -19.48
N ILE A 169 -6.71 5.35 -18.68
CA ILE A 169 -6.84 4.10 -17.91
C ILE A 169 -7.96 4.21 -16.86
N GLU A 170 -8.08 5.36 -16.18
CA GLU A 170 -9.10 5.60 -15.15
C GLU A 170 -10.50 5.83 -15.75
N SER A 171 -10.59 6.33 -17.00
CA SER A 171 -11.86 6.74 -17.61
C SER A 171 -12.81 5.54 -17.82
N ASN A 172 -14.08 5.72 -17.41
CA ASN A 172 -15.16 4.74 -17.55
C ASN A 172 -14.92 3.39 -16.84
N ASN A 173 -13.90 3.29 -15.97
CA ASN A 173 -13.60 2.09 -15.21
C ASN A 173 -14.00 2.25 -13.75
N LYS A 174 -14.48 1.16 -13.15
CA LYS A 174 -14.66 1.08 -11.69
C LYS A 174 -13.33 0.72 -11.05
N THR A 175 -13.09 1.25 -9.85
CA THR A 175 -11.94 0.78 -9.06
C THR A 175 -12.20 -0.61 -8.52
N LEU A 176 -11.15 -1.35 -8.22
CA LEU A 176 -11.27 -2.67 -7.61
C LEU A 176 -12.06 -2.61 -6.29
N GLU A 177 -11.89 -1.55 -5.48
CA GLU A 177 -12.66 -1.33 -4.24
C GLU A 177 -14.17 -1.25 -4.48
N GLN A 178 -14.60 -0.68 -5.61
CA GLN A 178 -16.01 -0.60 -5.97
C GLN A 178 -16.60 -1.94 -6.44
N LEU A 179 -15.75 -2.89 -6.80
CA LEU A 179 -16.16 -4.21 -7.30
C LEU A 179 -16.05 -5.30 -6.24
N VAL A 180 -15.01 -5.29 -5.41
CA VAL A 180 -14.76 -6.30 -4.37
C VAL A 180 -15.21 -5.79 -3.00
N THR A 181 -15.81 -6.69 -2.24
CA THR A 181 -16.31 -6.33 -0.91
C THR A 181 -15.18 -5.99 0.06
N LYS A 182 -14.09 -6.75 0.04
CA LYS A 182 -12.93 -6.55 0.93
C LYS A 182 -11.66 -7.20 0.38
N ILE A 183 -10.55 -6.48 0.54
CA ILE A 183 -9.20 -7.02 0.43
C ILE A 183 -8.74 -7.41 1.83
N ARG A 184 -8.13 -8.58 1.98
CA ARG A 184 -7.70 -9.17 3.24
C ARG A 184 -6.18 -9.27 3.30
N LEU A 185 -5.62 -9.01 4.46
CA LEU A 185 -4.23 -9.33 4.80
C LEU A 185 -4.19 -10.72 5.44
N GLY A 186 -3.17 -11.50 5.14
CA GLY A 186 -2.94 -12.80 5.76
C GLY A 186 -2.76 -12.72 7.28
N LEU A 187 -2.67 -13.86 7.94
CA LEU A 187 -2.67 -13.98 9.39
C LEU A 187 -1.35 -13.50 10.01
N ALA A 188 -1.45 -12.69 11.04
CA ALA A 188 -0.33 -12.32 11.90
C ALA A 188 -0.30 -13.23 13.14
N THR A 189 0.75 -14.01 13.30
CA THR A 189 0.92 -14.95 14.42
C THR A 189 1.53 -14.30 15.66
N GLY A 190 2.29 -13.21 15.46
CA GLY A 190 3.15 -12.60 16.48
C GLY A 190 4.36 -13.45 16.88
N HIS A 191 4.43 -14.73 16.43
CA HIS A 191 5.56 -15.64 16.62
C HIS A 191 5.46 -16.79 15.62
N ASN A 192 6.06 -16.60 14.46
CA ASN A 192 5.92 -17.56 13.35
C ASN A 192 6.48 -18.95 13.71
N GLU A 193 7.60 -19.01 14.40
CA GLU A 193 8.27 -20.27 14.77
C GLU A 193 7.38 -21.20 15.60
N ALA A 194 6.55 -20.64 16.48
CA ALA A 194 5.62 -21.42 17.28
C ALA A 194 4.39 -21.91 16.51
N PHE A 195 3.87 -21.08 15.59
CA PHE A 195 2.63 -21.39 14.88
C PHE A 195 2.84 -22.11 13.56
N ILE A 196 4.03 -21.99 12.94
CA ILE A 196 4.31 -22.58 11.63
C ILE A 196 5.18 -23.79 11.83
N ILE A 197 4.66 -24.97 11.46
CA ILE A 197 5.31 -26.24 11.64
C ILE A 197 5.62 -26.89 10.28
N SER A 198 6.66 -27.72 10.25
CA SER A 198 7.00 -28.54 9.10
C SER A 198 6.06 -29.72 8.94
N GLU A 199 6.07 -30.34 7.77
CA GLU A 199 5.35 -31.58 7.50
C GLU A 199 5.77 -32.70 8.48
N ALA A 200 7.05 -32.78 8.83
CA ALA A 200 7.56 -33.75 9.81
C ALA A 200 6.91 -33.52 11.20
N LYS A 201 6.82 -32.29 11.65
CA LYS A 201 6.18 -31.94 12.93
C LYS A 201 4.66 -32.16 12.90
N LYS A 202 4.00 -31.90 11.76
CA LYS A 202 2.59 -32.25 11.56
C LYS A 202 2.39 -33.75 11.77
N ARG A 203 3.18 -34.59 11.09
CA ARG A 203 3.07 -36.03 11.21
C ARG A 203 3.30 -36.54 12.63
N GLU A 204 4.28 -35.95 13.33
CA GLU A 204 4.53 -36.25 14.75
C GLU A 204 3.31 -35.96 15.61
N LEU A 205 2.76 -34.74 15.51
CA LEU A 205 1.60 -34.30 16.29
C LEU A 205 0.35 -35.13 15.99
N CYS A 206 0.09 -35.45 14.71
CA CYS A 206 -1.06 -36.27 14.32
C CYS A 206 -0.94 -37.74 14.78
N ARG A 207 0.28 -38.29 14.86
CA ARG A 207 0.50 -39.63 15.46
C ARG A 207 0.21 -39.65 16.95
N LEU A 208 0.54 -38.57 17.68
CA LEU A 208 0.27 -38.49 19.09
C LEU A 208 -1.22 -38.31 19.39
N GLN A 209 -1.94 -37.61 18.51
CA GLN A 209 -3.37 -37.38 18.64
C GLN A 209 -3.95 -37.00 17.26
N ALA A 210 -4.81 -37.90 16.71
CA ALA A 210 -5.37 -37.72 15.36
C ALA A 210 -6.17 -36.42 15.21
N SER A 211 -6.91 -35.97 16.24
CA SER A 211 -7.68 -34.73 16.22
C SER A 211 -6.84 -33.47 16.07
N ASN A 212 -5.51 -33.52 16.28
CA ASN A 212 -4.63 -32.38 16.00
C ASN A 212 -4.72 -31.90 14.55
N GLU A 213 -5.08 -32.78 13.60
CA GLU A 213 -5.24 -32.44 12.18
C GLU A 213 -6.35 -31.40 11.93
N GLU A 214 -7.35 -31.32 12.83
CA GLU A 214 -8.45 -30.38 12.71
C GLU A 214 -7.97 -28.92 12.67
N ILE A 215 -6.93 -28.60 13.46
CA ILE A 215 -6.38 -27.25 13.56
C ILE A 215 -5.01 -27.09 12.87
N ILE A 216 -4.50 -28.12 12.19
CA ILE A 216 -3.28 -28.04 11.39
C ILE A 216 -3.67 -27.84 9.93
N LYS A 217 -3.38 -26.66 9.37
CA LYS A 217 -3.82 -26.27 8.02
C LYS A 217 -2.62 -25.84 7.16
N PRO A 218 -2.67 -26.05 5.83
CA PRO A 218 -1.60 -25.58 4.94
C PRO A 218 -1.50 -24.06 4.95
N ILE A 219 -0.26 -23.53 4.83
CA ILE A 219 0.00 -22.09 4.83
C ILE A 219 0.97 -21.69 3.74
N LEU A 220 0.70 -20.53 3.13
CA LEU A 220 1.57 -19.85 2.17
C LEU A 220 2.19 -18.58 2.80
N ARG A 221 3.42 -18.33 2.46
CA ARG A 221 4.13 -17.07 2.70
C ARG A 221 4.12 -16.24 1.42
N GLY A 222 4.32 -14.94 1.48
CA GLY A 222 4.40 -14.11 0.30
C GLY A 222 5.40 -14.63 -0.75
N ARG A 223 6.59 -15.09 -0.34
CA ARG A 223 7.62 -15.65 -1.23
C ARG A 223 7.24 -16.95 -1.96
N ASP A 224 6.17 -17.62 -1.52
CA ASP A 224 5.67 -18.85 -2.15
C ASP A 224 4.70 -18.53 -3.30
N ILE A 225 4.41 -17.22 -3.55
CA ILE A 225 3.48 -16.72 -4.57
C ILE A 225 4.28 -16.13 -5.73
N ALA A 226 3.99 -16.60 -6.95
CA ALA A 226 4.54 -16.14 -8.20
C ALA A 226 3.43 -15.60 -9.12
N ARG A 227 3.80 -15.00 -10.24
CA ARG A 227 2.87 -14.54 -11.26
C ARG A 227 2.12 -15.73 -11.87
N PHE A 228 0.79 -15.75 -11.77
CA PHE A 228 -0.13 -16.82 -12.18
C PHE A 228 0.04 -18.17 -11.46
N ASN A 229 0.92 -18.28 -10.48
CA ASN A 229 1.21 -19.56 -9.83
C ASN A 229 1.58 -19.36 -8.35
N TYR A 230 1.53 -20.43 -7.57
CA TYR A 230 2.08 -20.51 -6.22
C TYR A 230 2.57 -21.94 -5.96
N THR A 231 3.52 -22.07 -5.06
CA THR A 231 4.04 -23.39 -4.64
C THR A 231 3.67 -23.60 -3.18
N LEU A 232 2.90 -24.64 -2.91
CA LEU A 232 2.60 -25.02 -1.53
C LEU A 232 3.87 -25.53 -0.85
N PRO A 233 4.41 -24.81 0.12
CA PRO A 233 5.52 -25.33 0.91
C PRO A 233 5.01 -26.46 1.81
N ALA A 234 5.90 -27.37 2.22
CA ALA A 234 5.58 -28.39 3.22
C ALA A 234 5.48 -27.78 4.63
N LEU A 235 4.68 -26.73 4.76
CA LEU A 235 4.46 -25.93 5.97
C LEU A 235 2.99 -25.85 6.33
N HIS A 236 2.71 -25.87 7.63
CA HIS A 236 1.37 -25.82 8.18
C HIS A 236 1.28 -24.81 9.31
N ILE A 237 0.11 -24.18 9.46
CA ILE A 237 -0.21 -23.32 10.60
C ILE A 237 -1.03 -24.09 11.63
N LEU A 238 -0.70 -23.89 12.90
CA LEU A 238 -1.52 -24.31 14.03
C LEU A 238 -2.66 -23.28 14.21
N LEU A 239 -3.83 -23.57 13.68
CA LEU A 239 -4.97 -22.64 13.58
C LEU A 239 -5.76 -22.58 14.90
N ALA A 240 -5.09 -22.27 15.99
CA ALA A 240 -5.68 -22.12 17.30
C ALA A 240 -6.49 -20.81 17.40
N LYS A 241 -7.74 -20.81 16.90
CA LYS A 241 -8.66 -19.69 16.91
C LYS A 241 -9.14 -19.36 18.34
N ASN A 242 -9.64 -18.15 18.56
CA ASN A 242 -10.38 -17.83 19.79
C ASN A 242 -11.54 -18.83 19.99
N GLY A 243 -11.78 -19.22 21.24
CA GLY A 243 -12.77 -20.23 21.60
C GLY A 243 -12.23 -21.66 21.65
N ILE A 244 -11.06 -21.95 21.06
CA ILE A 244 -10.40 -23.25 21.18
C ILE A 244 -9.59 -23.31 22.47
N ASN A 245 -9.89 -24.28 23.32
CA ASN A 245 -9.09 -24.57 24.51
C ASN A 245 -7.96 -25.54 24.17
N VAL A 246 -6.84 -24.98 23.65
CA VAL A 246 -5.72 -25.80 23.18
C VAL A 246 -5.16 -26.75 24.25
N LYS A 247 -5.17 -26.34 25.53
CA LYS A 247 -4.70 -27.19 26.63
C LYS A 247 -5.56 -28.42 26.85
N LYS A 248 -6.89 -28.26 26.74
CA LYS A 248 -7.85 -29.35 26.92
C LYS A 248 -7.97 -30.21 25.66
N ASP A 249 -8.16 -29.57 24.52
CA ASP A 249 -8.59 -30.24 23.29
C ASP A 249 -7.39 -30.78 22.48
N TYR A 250 -6.21 -30.14 22.58
CA TYR A 250 -4.99 -30.44 21.82
C TYR A 250 -3.72 -30.40 22.70
N PRO A 251 -3.62 -31.26 23.75
CA PRO A 251 -2.56 -31.19 24.76
C PRO A 251 -1.15 -31.34 24.20
N HIS A 252 -0.95 -32.02 23.06
CA HIS A 252 0.35 -32.14 22.40
C HIS A 252 0.77 -30.84 21.71
N ILE A 253 -0.18 -30.12 21.09
CA ILE A 253 0.05 -28.78 20.54
C ILE A 253 0.27 -27.77 21.69
N TYR A 254 -0.43 -27.92 22.81
CA TYR A 254 -0.20 -27.08 23.98
C TYR A 254 1.24 -27.22 24.48
N LYS A 255 1.78 -28.45 24.63
CA LYS A 255 3.18 -28.70 25.01
C LYS A 255 4.16 -28.10 24.02
N HIS A 256 3.86 -28.19 22.72
CA HIS A 256 4.67 -27.55 21.69
C HIS A 256 4.69 -26.03 21.90
N PHE A 257 3.58 -25.36 22.17
CA PHE A 257 3.56 -23.94 22.46
C PHE A 257 4.28 -23.59 23.77
N GLU A 258 4.18 -24.40 24.83
CA GLU A 258 4.90 -24.18 26.10
C GLU A 258 6.42 -24.19 25.94
N SER A 259 6.96 -24.95 24.99
CA SER A 259 8.39 -25.03 24.74
C SER A 259 9.03 -23.71 24.29
N TYR A 260 8.24 -22.73 23.82
CA TYR A 260 8.71 -21.40 23.41
C TYR A 260 8.82 -20.38 24.58
N GLY A 261 8.41 -20.75 25.78
CA GLY A 261 8.62 -19.96 26.99
C GLY A 261 7.78 -18.70 27.12
N GLU A 262 8.21 -17.81 28.01
CA GLU A 262 7.44 -16.64 28.44
C GLU A 262 7.39 -15.52 27.37
N SER A 263 8.39 -15.38 26.52
CA SER A 263 8.38 -14.41 25.42
C SER A 263 7.24 -14.66 24.44
N PHE A 264 6.99 -15.93 24.13
CA PHE A 264 5.86 -16.34 23.30
C PHE A 264 4.51 -16.02 23.95
N LYS A 265 4.36 -16.28 25.24
CA LYS A 265 3.12 -16.00 25.99
C LYS A 265 2.78 -14.50 26.02
N LYS A 266 3.82 -13.63 25.97
CA LYS A 266 3.69 -12.15 26.02
C LYS A 266 3.62 -11.47 24.65
N ARG A 267 3.61 -12.23 23.51
CA ARG A 267 3.63 -11.66 22.18
C ARG A 267 2.45 -10.70 21.93
N GLY A 268 2.63 -9.69 21.06
CA GLY A 268 1.63 -8.66 20.79
C GLY A 268 0.41 -9.15 20.00
N ALA A 269 0.59 -10.02 19.00
CA ALA A 269 -0.50 -10.51 18.14
C ALA A 269 -1.11 -11.81 18.70
N ARG A 270 -1.68 -11.76 19.90
CA ARG A 270 -2.38 -12.88 20.55
C ARG A 270 -3.89 -12.69 20.56
N GLY A 271 -4.62 -13.81 20.69
CA GLY A 271 -6.06 -13.84 20.91
C GLY A 271 -6.45 -13.73 22.39
N GLN A 272 -7.60 -14.30 22.74
CA GLN A 272 -8.13 -14.30 24.12
C GLN A 272 -7.21 -15.03 25.10
N HIS A 273 -6.62 -16.13 24.68
CA HIS A 273 -5.61 -16.85 25.45
C HIS A 273 -4.26 -16.77 24.70
N TRP A 274 -3.16 -16.93 25.42
CA TRP A 274 -1.83 -16.84 24.84
C TRP A 274 -1.55 -17.92 23.77
N THR A 275 -2.25 -19.04 23.77
CA THR A 275 -2.18 -20.07 22.73
C THR A 275 -2.97 -19.70 21.47
N ASN A 276 -3.88 -18.72 21.54
CA ASN A 276 -4.76 -18.41 20.43
C ASN A 276 -4.12 -17.37 19.49
N LEU A 277 -4.39 -17.53 18.21
CA LEU A 277 -4.13 -16.50 17.18
C LEU A 277 -4.96 -15.25 17.45
N ARG A 278 -4.47 -14.10 17.02
CA ARG A 278 -5.24 -12.84 17.03
C ARG A 278 -6.59 -13.05 16.35
N ALA A 279 -7.61 -12.39 16.88
CA ALA A 279 -8.96 -12.45 16.32
C ALA A 279 -8.96 -12.08 14.83
N CYS A 280 -9.61 -12.92 14.03
CA CYS A 280 -9.80 -12.73 12.60
C CYS A 280 -11.27 -13.04 12.29
N SER A 281 -11.98 -12.08 11.70
CA SER A 281 -13.42 -12.21 11.36
C SER A 281 -13.68 -12.93 10.05
N PHE A 282 -12.61 -13.29 9.30
CA PHE A 282 -12.70 -13.81 7.94
C PHE A 282 -11.95 -15.14 7.75
N PHE A 283 -11.90 -15.98 8.77
CA PHE A 283 -11.28 -17.31 8.64
C PHE A 283 -11.93 -18.16 7.55
N ASP A 284 -13.23 -18.00 7.31
CA ASP A 284 -13.94 -18.77 6.30
C ASP A 284 -13.61 -18.32 4.87
N ASP A 285 -13.21 -17.04 4.68
CA ASP A 285 -12.78 -16.54 3.38
C ASP A 285 -11.55 -17.32 2.83
N PHE A 286 -10.73 -17.94 3.70
CA PHE A 286 -9.60 -18.76 3.27
C PHE A 286 -10.00 -20.11 2.63
N LYS A 287 -11.25 -20.53 2.74
CA LYS A 287 -11.78 -21.76 2.14
C LYS A 287 -12.30 -21.50 0.71
N GLU A 288 -12.61 -20.25 0.40
CA GLU A 288 -13.19 -19.85 -0.87
C GLU A 288 -12.12 -19.71 -1.97
N GLU A 289 -12.57 -19.73 -3.25
CA GLU A 289 -11.73 -19.33 -4.37
C GLU A 289 -11.29 -17.88 -4.17
N LYS A 290 -9.99 -17.63 -4.29
CA LYS A 290 -9.39 -16.32 -3.99
C LYS A 290 -8.22 -15.99 -4.90
N ILE A 291 -8.02 -14.71 -5.19
CA ILE A 291 -6.79 -14.21 -5.81
C ILE A 291 -5.86 -13.76 -4.69
N ILE A 292 -4.66 -14.33 -4.66
CA ILE A 292 -3.62 -14.11 -3.65
C ILE A 292 -2.44 -13.34 -4.26
N TRP A 293 -1.75 -12.49 -3.47
CA TRP A 293 -0.53 -11.82 -3.93
C TRP A 293 0.40 -11.42 -2.79
N ILE A 294 1.67 -11.17 -3.12
CA ILE A 294 2.71 -10.71 -2.17
C ILE A 294 2.69 -9.19 -2.01
N GLU A 295 3.00 -8.70 -0.82
CA GLU A 295 3.07 -7.26 -0.50
C GLU A 295 4.18 -6.52 -1.25
N LEU A 296 5.38 -7.10 -1.31
CA LEU A 296 6.56 -6.46 -1.89
C LEU A 296 7.04 -7.26 -3.09
N ALA A 297 7.01 -6.66 -4.28
CA ALA A 297 7.49 -7.27 -5.51
C ALA A 297 7.87 -6.22 -6.56
N ASP A 298 8.74 -6.58 -7.47
CA ASP A 298 9.14 -5.82 -8.66
C ASP A 298 8.02 -5.78 -9.72
N VAL A 299 7.25 -6.85 -9.79
CA VAL A 299 6.08 -7.01 -10.68
C VAL A 299 4.88 -7.53 -9.89
N GLY A 300 3.68 -7.36 -10.43
CA GLY A 300 2.49 -7.98 -9.87
C GLY A 300 2.63 -9.51 -9.86
N ARG A 301 2.51 -10.10 -8.69
CA ARG A 301 2.55 -11.56 -8.51
C ARG A 301 1.22 -12.02 -7.96
N PHE A 302 0.22 -12.06 -8.83
CA PHE A 302 -1.12 -12.52 -8.50
C PHE A 302 -1.31 -13.97 -8.95
N ALA A 303 -1.91 -14.79 -8.09
CA ALA A 303 -2.23 -16.18 -8.36
C ALA A 303 -3.66 -16.54 -7.93
N LEU A 304 -4.30 -17.46 -8.63
CA LEU A 304 -5.64 -17.97 -8.32
C LEU A 304 -5.50 -19.22 -7.44
N CYS A 305 -6.01 -19.14 -6.21
CA CYS A 305 -6.00 -20.24 -5.24
C CYS A 305 -7.43 -20.73 -4.98
N ARG A 306 -7.68 -22.03 -5.22
CA ARG A 306 -8.98 -22.66 -5.04
C ARG A 306 -9.06 -23.56 -3.83
N GLU A 307 -7.91 -23.91 -3.25
CA GLU A 307 -7.84 -24.79 -2.08
C GLU A 307 -8.00 -23.99 -0.77
N GLU A 308 -8.37 -24.71 0.30
CA GLU A 308 -8.31 -24.19 1.66
C GLU A 308 -6.84 -24.01 2.06
N VAL A 309 -6.30 -22.83 1.83
CA VAL A 309 -4.93 -22.46 2.19
C VAL A 309 -4.93 -21.13 2.92
N TYR A 310 -4.25 -21.08 4.04
CA TYR A 310 -4.07 -19.88 4.84
C TYR A 310 -2.86 -19.08 4.36
N LEU A 311 -2.85 -17.77 4.61
CA LEU A 311 -1.77 -16.88 4.21
C LEU A 311 -1.16 -16.21 5.45
N LEU A 312 0.16 -16.00 5.44
CA LEU A 312 0.82 -15.10 6.39
C LEU A 312 0.66 -13.63 5.98
N ASN A 313 0.85 -12.74 6.93
CA ASN A 313 0.75 -11.28 6.78
C ASN A 313 1.77 -10.63 5.84
N SER A 314 2.56 -11.41 5.11
CA SER A 314 3.36 -10.98 3.95
C SER A 314 2.61 -11.12 2.63
N ALA A 315 1.37 -11.57 2.65
CA ALA A 315 0.51 -11.75 1.48
C ALA A 315 -0.90 -11.22 1.74
N TYR A 316 -1.53 -10.79 0.66
CA TYR A 316 -2.92 -10.35 0.62
C TYR A 316 -3.76 -11.32 -0.20
N PHE A 317 -5.08 -11.22 -0.03
CA PHE A 317 -6.02 -11.88 -0.93
C PHE A 317 -7.33 -11.11 -1.05
N LEU A 318 -8.06 -11.41 -2.11
CA LEU A 318 -9.43 -10.99 -2.32
C LEU A 318 -10.29 -12.16 -2.83
N LEU A 319 -11.56 -12.11 -2.55
CA LEU A 319 -12.54 -12.99 -3.18
C LEU A 319 -12.99 -12.33 -4.50
N PRO A 320 -12.99 -13.05 -5.63
CA PRO A 320 -13.48 -12.51 -6.89
C PRO A 320 -14.92 -12.00 -6.76
N PRO A 321 -15.24 -10.81 -7.32
CA PRO A 321 -16.57 -10.24 -7.17
C PRO A 321 -17.60 -11.05 -7.99
N LYS A 322 -18.82 -11.14 -7.48
CA LYS A 322 -19.91 -11.82 -8.20
C LYS A 322 -20.11 -11.21 -9.60
N GLY A 323 -20.20 -12.05 -10.61
CA GLY A 323 -20.39 -11.64 -12.01
C GLY A 323 -19.13 -11.26 -12.77
N ILE A 324 -17.95 -11.34 -12.12
CA ILE A 324 -16.65 -11.17 -12.79
C ILE A 324 -15.90 -12.51 -12.68
N ASP A 325 -15.48 -13.05 -13.82
CA ASP A 325 -14.70 -14.26 -13.86
C ASP A 325 -13.33 -14.05 -13.18
N ALA A 326 -12.95 -14.97 -12.29
CA ALA A 326 -11.70 -14.88 -11.54
C ALA A 326 -10.46 -14.88 -12.43
N LYS A 327 -10.48 -15.59 -13.56
CA LYS A 327 -9.38 -15.63 -14.53
C LYS A 327 -9.27 -14.32 -15.30
N TYR A 328 -10.41 -13.69 -15.65
CA TYR A 328 -10.40 -12.36 -16.23
C TYR A 328 -9.72 -11.36 -15.30
N LEU A 329 -10.15 -11.33 -14.04
CA LEU A 329 -9.55 -10.44 -13.03
C LEU A 329 -8.08 -10.76 -12.81
N LEU A 330 -7.69 -12.04 -12.74
CA LEU A 330 -6.30 -12.48 -12.61
C LEU A 330 -5.41 -11.98 -13.76
N GLY A 331 -5.92 -12.06 -15.00
CA GLY A 331 -5.23 -11.56 -16.18
C GLY A 331 -4.98 -10.06 -16.12
N LEU A 332 -6.01 -9.30 -15.75
CA LEU A 332 -5.88 -7.85 -15.58
C LEU A 332 -4.85 -7.49 -14.49
N LEU A 333 -4.96 -8.08 -13.30
CA LEU A 333 -4.08 -7.79 -12.17
C LEU A 333 -2.60 -8.10 -12.45
N ASN A 334 -2.34 -9.09 -13.31
CA ASN A 334 -0.99 -9.43 -13.76
C ASN A 334 -0.54 -8.67 -15.04
N SER A 335 -1.37 -7.78 -15.59
CA SER A 335 -1.05 -7.08 -16.83
C SER A 335 0.02 -6.01 -16.64
N THR A 336 0.75 -5.72 -17.73
CA THR A 336 1.70 -4.60 -17.76
C THR A 336 1.03 -3.25 -17.55
N VAL A 337 -0.23 -3.10 -17.93
CA VAL A 337 -1.03 -1.87 -17.71
C VAL A 337 -1.24 -1.63 -16.22
N ILE A 338 -1.59 -2.65 -15.44
CA ILE A 338 -1.74 -2.51 -13.98
C ILE A 338 -0.40 -2.26 -13.31
N ARG A 339 0.67 -2.90 -13.75
CA ARG A 339 2.04 -2.60 -13.26
C ARG A 339 2.42 -1.14 -13.52
N PHE A 340 2.19 -0.67 -14.76
CA PHE A 340 2.43 0.72 -15.12
C PHE A 340 1.58 1.68 -14.27
N TYR A 341 0.29 1.40 -14.11
CA TYR A 341 -0.61 2.22 -13.29
C TYR A 341 -0.18 2.26 -11.82
N LEU A 342 0.24 1.13 -11.24
CA LEU A 342 0.80 1.12 -9.89
C LEU A 342 2.02 2.04 -9.79
N GLY A 343 2.93 2.03 -10.78
CA GLY A 343 4.09 2.93 -10.81
C GLY A 343 3.72 4.42 -10.78
N LEU A 344 2.52 4.78 -11.28
CA LEU A 344 2.03 6.16 -11.22
C LEU A 344 1.47 6.56 -9.86
N ILE A 345 0.91 5.62 -9.09
CA ILE A 345 0.17 5.92 -7.84
C ILE A 345 0.88 5.46 -6.57
N ALA A 346 1.79 4.50 -6.65
CA ALA A 346 2.47 3.93 -5.49
C ALA A 346 3.78 4.65 -5.17
N GLU A 347 4.19 4.54 -3.91
CA GLU A 347 5.53 4.92 -3.48
C GLU A 347 6.53 3.83 -3.91
N THR A 348 7.70 4.24 -4.40
CA THR A 348 8.81 3.32 -4.66
C THR A 348 9.56 3.05 -3.36
N SER A 349 10.01 1.81 -3.15
CA SER A 349 10.77 1.43 -1.94
C SER A 349 12.25 1.79 -1.98
N GLY A 350 12.70 2.55 -2.99
CA GLY A 350 14.13 2.91 -3.19
C GLY A 350 15.03 1.75 -3.62
N MET A 351 14.51 0.52 -3.73
CA MET A 351 15.24 -0.69 -4.15
C MET A 351 14.63 -1.34 -5.40
N GLY A 352 13.92 -0.57 -6.23
CA GLY A 352 13.29 -1.07 -7.46
C GLY A 352 12.07 -1.98 -7.24
N THR A 353 11.60 -2.13 -6.00
CA THR A 353 10.38 -2.88 -5.68
C THR A 353 9.23 -1.92 -5.38
N SER A 354 8.02 -2.32 -5.77
CA SER A 354 6.79 -1.59 -5.48
C SER A 354 6.01 -2.26 -4.36
N ARG A 355 5.26 -1.45 -3.61
CA ARG A 355 4.37 -1.95 -2.55
C ARG A 355 2.98 -2.24 -3.10
N TRP A 356 2.65 -3.53 -3.23
CA TRP A 356 1.34 -4.03 -3.68
C TRP A 356 0.35 -4.14 -2.50
N ILE A 357 0.31 -3.11 -1.65
CA ILE A 357 -0.56 -3.06 -0.47
C ILE A 357 -1.99 -2.66 -0.83
N ASN A 358 -2.91 -2.97 0.08
CA ASN A 358 -4.33 -2.68 -0.10
C ASN A 358 -4.61 -1.22 -0.53
N ASN A 359 -3.89 -0.25 0.04
CA ASN A 359 -4.12 1.18 -0.24
C ASN A 359 -3.97 1.54 -1.72
N PHE A 360 -3.12 0.85 -2.47
CA PHE A 360 -2.91 1.06 -3.90
C PHE A 360 -3.71 0.08 -4.76
N VAL A 361 -3.71 -1.21 -4.39
CA VAL A 361 -4.38 -2.26 -5.17
C VAL A 361 -5.89 -2.02 -5.28
N LYS A 362 -6.53 -1.49 -4.24
CA LYS A 362 -7.94 -1.13 -4.24
C LYS A 362 -8.33 -0.07 -5.28
N GLU A 363 -7.38 0.80 -5.64
CA GLU A 363 -7.58 1.89 -6.62
C GLU A 363 -7.41 1.43 -8.08
N PHE A 364 -7.02 0.17 -8.33
CA PHE A 364 -6.82 -0.31 -9.69
C PHE A 364 -8.10 -0.21 -10.52
N PRO A 365 -8.04 0.46 -11.69
CA PRO A 365 -9.17 0.56 -12.61
C PRO A 365 -9.40 -0.78 -13.31
N ILE A 366 -10.61 -1.29 -13.19
CA ILE A 366 -11.01 -2.59 -13.74
C ILE A 366 -12.03 -2.35 -14.86
N PRO A 367 -11.63 -2.48 -16.13
CA PRO A 367 -12.54 -2.40 -17.25
C PRO A 367 -13.51 -3.59 -17.25
N LEU A 368 -14.74 -3.36 -17.66
CA LEU A 368 -15.77 -4.37 -17.81
C LEU A 368 -16.27 -4.38 -19.27
N PRO A 369 -15.44 -4.86 -20.23
CA PRO A 369 -15.79 -4.87 -21.64
C PRO A 369 -16.86 -5.91 -21.94
N SER A 370 -17.24 -6.05 -23.23
CA SER A 370 -18.17 -7.09 -23.71
C SER A 370 -17.72 -8.50 -23.31
N SER A 371 -18.66 -9.44 -23.31
CA SER A 371 -18.37 -10.86 -23.02
C SER A 371 -17.31 -11.44 -23.94
N GLU A 372 -17.30 -11.05 -25.21
CA GLU A 372 -16.34 -11.51 -26.22
C GLU A 372 -14.89 -11.09 -25.86
N HIS A 373 -14.67 -9.82 -25.54
CA HIS A 373 -13.36 -9.36 -25.13
C HIS A 373 -12.89 -9.99 -23.81
N ARG A 374 -13.81 -10.23 -22.87
CA ARG A 374 -13.46 -10.95 -21.63
C ARG A 374 -13.07 -12.38 -21.92
N ALA A 375 -13.75 -13.07 -22.84
CA ALA A 375 -13.44 -14.45 -23.22
C ALA A 375 -12.03 -14.60 -23.79
N VAL A 376 -11.55 -13.63 -24.57
CA VAL A 376 -10.16 -13.62 -25.07
C VAL A 376 -9.17 -13.63 -23.93
N VAL A 377 -9.33 -12.74 -22.94
CA VAL A 377 -8.45 -12.66 -21.77
C VAL A 377 -8.50 -13.98 -20.96
N ILE A 378 -9.70 -14.52 -20.74
CA ILE A 378 -9.88 -15.78 -20.02
C ILE A 378 -9.14 -16.93 -20.72
N THR A 379 -9.26 -17.03 -22.04
CA THR A 379 -8.59 -18.06 -22.84
C THR A 379 -7.06 -17.96 -22.72
N LEU A 380 -6.50 -16.76 -22.80
CA LEU A 380 -5.06 -16.55 -22.60
C LEU A 380 -4.62 -16.93 -21.20
N VAL A 381 -5.39 -16.56 -20.18
CA VAL A 381 -5.10 -16.96 -18.80
C VAL A 381 -5.16 -18.47 -18.61
N ASP A 382 -6.12 -19.16 -19.25
CA ASP A 382 -6.20 -20.64 -19.21
C ASP A 382 -4.96 -21.28 -19.83
N GLN A 383 -4.45 -20.76 -20.94
CA GLN A 383 -3.22 -21.23 -21.56
C GLN A 383 -2.01 -21.01 -20.64
N ILE A 384 -1.91 -19.84 -20.01
CA ILE A 384 -0.83 -19.53 -19.05
C ILE A 384 -0.90 -20.48 -17.84
N LEU A 385 -2.08 -20.68 -17.25
CA LEU A 385 -2.26 -21.56 -16.10
C LEU A 385 -1.90 -23.01 -16.45
N ALA A 386 -2.32 -23.51 -17.63
CA ALA A 386 -1.97 -24.84 -18.11
C ALA A 386 -0.45 -25.00 -18.33
N THR A 387 0.20 -23.96 -18.84
CA THR A 387 1.66 -23.96 -19.05
C THR A 387 2.40 -23.95 -17.71
N LYS A 388 1.98 -23.10 -16.77
CA LYS A 388 2.55 -23.03 -15.41
C LYS A 388 2.31 -24.31 -14.59
N GLN A 389 1.25 -25.03 -14.86
CA GLN A 389 1.01 -26.34 -14.22
C GLN A 389 2.01 -27.40 -14.68
N LYS A 390 2.44 -27.35 -15.95
CA LYS A 390 3.45 -28.26 -16.51
C LYS A 390 4.87 -27.87 -16.09
N ASP A 391 5.17 -26.58 -16.13
CA ASP A 391 6.45 -25.99 -15.72
C ASP A 391 6.23 -24.72 -14.89
N PRO A 392 6.28 -24.82 -13.56
CA PRO A 392 6.03 -23.68 -12.64
C PRO A 392 6.98 -22.50 -12.81
N VAL A 393 8.20 -22.74 -13.33
CA VAL A 393 9.25 -21.69 -13.43
C VAL A 393 9.36 -21.10 -14.84
N ILE A 394 8.61 -21.61 -15.82
CA ILE A 394 8.66 -21.11 -17.19
C ILE A 394 8.41 -19.60 -17.22
N ASP A 395 9.20 -18.86 -18.00
CA ASP A 395 8.95 -17.43 -18.25
C ASP A 395 7.74 -17.27 -19.18
N ILE A 396 6.90 -16.34 -18.84
CA ILE A 396 5.67 -15.97 -19.57
C ILE A 396 5.64 -14.47 -19.86
N SER A 397 6.82 -13.84 -19.98
CA SER A 397 6.94 -12.39 -20.19
C SER A 397 6.57 -11.98 -21.62
N ASP A 398 6.62 -12.90 -22.57
CA ASP A 398 6.33 -12.68 -24.00
C ASP A 398 4.87 -12.93 -24.35
#